data_8a37fb7106fbf25f783bca12ab7ae89c
#
_entry.id   8a37fb7106fbf25f783bca12ab7ae89c
#
_cell.length_a   1.000
_cell.length_b   1.000
_cell.length_c   1.000
_cell.angle_alpha   90.00
_cell.angle_beta   90.00
_cell.angle_gamma   90.00
#
_symmetry.space_group_name_H-M   'P 1'
#
loop_
_entity.id
_entity.type
_entity.pdbx_description
1 polymer ?
#
loop_
_entity_poly.entity_id
_entity_poly.type
_entity_poly.pdbx_seq_one_letter_code
_entity_poly.pdbx_strand_id
1 'polypeptide(L)'
;MNQDIDTKIESKIHEDLSPTRNLTGLHLKIVAAIAIIWSLFQLWYASPFPFWFNIGMFKGLPARAIHLGFALLLAFLIFPFSKSKKISIVDILISIIGTFCCLYIYFFYDQLVDRGGILLKINISENFILPIELIIGICGILILLEATRRVIGKPLVIIAVCFLLFSYFGQYAPEMISHGGLSLKRLVGFQWFDQEAIFGIPIGVSVDFIFLFVLFGALLETAGGGKYFLDLAFAMVGK
;
A
#
# COMPACT_ATOMS: atom_id res chain seq x y z
N MET A 1 -14.23 4.25 42.47
CA MET A 1 -13.74 2.86 42.36
C MET A 1 -14.39 2.10 41.19
N ASN A 2 -15.72 2.20 40.94
CA ASN A 2 -16.36 1.55 39.79
C ASN A 2 -15.99 2.19 38.44
N GLN A 3 -15.93 3.51 38.34
CA GLN A 3 -15.59 4.20 37.07
C GLN A 3 -14.18 3.88 36.57
N ASP A 4 -13.18 3.69 37.45
CA ASP A 4 -11.81 3.28 37.06
C ASP A 4 -11.74 1.83 36.59
N ILE A 5 -12.64 0.97 37.07
CA ILE A 5 -12.73 -0.43 36.66
C ILE A 5 -13.40 -0.51 35.29
N ASP A 6 -14.50 0.24 35.10
CA ASP A 6 -15.23 0.27 33.83
C ASP A 6 -14.38 0.86 32.68
N THR A 7 -13.66 1.94 32.92
CA THR A 7 -12.72 2.51 31.94
C THR A 7 -11.55 1.57 31.59
N LYS A 8 -11.06 0.79 32.58
CA LYS A 8 -10.02 -0.24 32.32
C LYS A 8 -10.56 -1.45 31.55
N ILE A 9 -11.80 -1.83 31.80
CA ILE A 9 -12.46 -2.93 31.07
C ILE A 9 -12.75 -2.49 29.63
N GLU A 10 -13.29 -1.29 29.42
CA GLU A 10 -13.55 -0.73 28.11
C GLU A 10 -12.24 -0.57 27.31
N SER A 11 -11.18 -0.06 27.90
CA SER A 11 -9.89 0.07 27.25
C SER A 11 -9.30 -1.29 26.83
N LYS A 12 -9.43 -2.32 27.68
CA LYS A 12 -9.01 -3.70 27.35
C LYS A 12 -9.86 -4.32 26.25
N ILE A 13 -11.18 -4.10 26.27
CA ILE A 13 -12.09 -4.59 25.22
C ILE A 13 -11.74 -3.91 23.89
N HIS A 14 -11.50 -2.59 23.88
CA HIS A 14 -11.05 -1.86 22.70
C HIS A 14 -9.67 -2.36 22.19
N GLU A 15 -8.77 -2.66 23.09
CA GLU A 15 -7.44 -3.20 22.76
C GLU A 15 -7.54 -4.61 22.18
N ASP A 16 -8.41 -5.47 22.70
CA ASP A 16 -8.60 -6.84 22.22
C ASP A 16 -9.37 -6.89 20.88
N LEU A 17 -10.25 -5.92 20.62
CA LEU A 17 -11.01 -5.81 19.39
C LEU A 17 -10.25 -5.07 18.27
N SER A 18 -9.17 -4.35 18.59
CA SER A 18 -8.42 -3.64 17.57
C SER A 18 -7.73 -4.62 16.60
N PRO A 19 -7.86 -4.42 15.27
CA PRO A 19 -7.20 -5.26 14.27
C PRO A 19 -5.68 -5.06 14.24
N THR A 20 -5.16 -4.06 14.95
CA THR A 20 -3.75 -3.66 14.92
C THR A 20 -2.97 -4.28 16.08
N ARG A 21 -1.64 -4.33 15.92
CA ARG A 21 -0.71 -4.75 16.99
C ARG A 21 -0.50 -3.65 18.01
N ASN A 22 -0.34 -4.04 19.27
CA ASN A 22 0.20 -3.16 20.29
C ASN A 22 1.73 -3.14 20.18
N LEU A 23 2.23 -2.15 19.44
CA LEU A 23 3.66 -1.97 19.24
C LEU A 23 4.29 -1.31 20.46
N THR A 24 5.35 -1.91 20.99
CA THR A 24 6.09 -1.38 22.15
C THR A 24 7.60 -1.40 21.89
N GLY A 25 8.33 -0.59 22.60
CA GLY A 25 9.80 -0.60 22.59
C GLY A 25 10.39 -0.30 21.21
N LEU A 26 11.32 -1.16 20.77
CA LEU A 26 12.06 -0.99 19.51
C LEU A 26 11.14 -1.05 18.28
N HIS A 27 10.14 -1.93 18.30
CA HIS A 27 9.23 -2.08 17.16
C HIS A 27 8.40 -0.81 16.90
N LEU A 28 7.92 -0.15 17.97
CA LEU A 28 7.24 1.13 17.85
C LEU A 28 8.14 2.20 17.23
N LYS A 29 9.41 2.26 17.65
CA LYS A 29 10.38 3.22 17.11
C LYS A 29 10.65 2.98 15.62
N ILE A 30 10.76 1.72 15.20
CA ILE A 30 10.97 1.35 13.79
C ILE A 30 9.77 1.78 12.95
N VAL A 31 8.56 1.43 13.37
CA VAL A 31 7.33 1.80 12.66
C VAL A 31 7.17 3.32 12.58
N ALA A 32 7.43 4.03 13.68
CA ALA A 32 7.40 5.49 13.71
C ALA A 32 8.46 6.11 12.77
N ALA A 33 9.68 5.57 12.74
CA ALA A 33 10.72 6.03 11.83
C ALA A 33 10.33 5.85 10.36
N ILE A 34 9.77 4.68 10.00
CA ILE A 34 9.27 4.41 8.65
C ILE A 34 8.14 5.38 8.28
N ALA A 35 7.20 5.62 9.19
CA ALA A 35 6.09 6.55 8.97
C ALA A 35 6.59 8.00 8.77
N ILE A 36 7.59 8.42 9.54
CA ILE A 36 8.22 9.75 9.39
C ILE A 36 8.93 9.85 8.04
N ILE A 37 9.71 8.85 7.65
CA ILE A 37 10.41 8.83 6.35
C ILE A 37 9.38 8.89 5.21
N TRP A 38 8.28 8.15 5.30
CA TRP A 38 7.20 8.21 4.31
C TRP A 38 6.56 9.59 4.25
N SER A 39 6.28 10.22 5.40
CA SER A 39 5.73 11.57 5.45
C SER A 39 6.68 12.61 4.85
N LEU A 40 7.98 12.50 5.12
CA LEU A 40 9.00 13.37 4.53
C LEU A 40 9.11 13.16 3.02
N PHE A 41 9.05 11.91 2.53
CA PHE A 41 9.01 11.61 1.11
C PHE A 41 7.80 12.28 0.43
N GLN A 42 6.62 12.19 1.04
CA GLN A 42 5.40 12.79 0.49
C GLN A 42 5.45 14.33 0.49
N LEU A 43 5.97 14.93 1.55
CA LEU A 43 6.19 16.39 1.59
C LEU A 43 7.21 16.83 0.55
N TRP A 44 8.30 16.09 0.37
CA TRP A 44 9.27 16.35 -0.68
C TRP A 44 8.63 16.25 -2.07
N TYR A 45 7.92 15.16 -2.34
CA TYR A 45 7.24 14.90 -3.61
C TYR A 45 6.23 16.01 -3.98
N ALA A 46 5.44 16.47 -3.02
CA ALA A 46 4.42 17.50 -3.23
C ALA A 46 4.96 18.93 -3.25
N SER A 47 6.19 19.14 -2.81
CA SER A 47 6.82 20.47 -2.73
C SER A 47 7.45 20.88 -4.07
N PRO A 48 7.75 22.18 -4.27
CA PRO A 48 8.52 22.63 -5.43
C PRO A 48 10.02 22.31 -5.35
N PHE A 49 10.52 21.83 -4.21
CA PHE A 49 11.94 21.58 -3.98
C PHE A 49 12.60 20.62 -4.98
N PRO A 50 11.99 19.49 -5.40
CA PRO A 50 12.57 18.61 -6.41
C PRO A 50 12.92 19.34 -7.71
N PHE A 51 12.09 20.31 -8.12
CA PHE A 51 12.31 21.10 -9.32
C PHE A 51 13.39 22.16 -9.12
N TRP A 52 13.43 22.81 -7.96
CA TRP A 52 14.42 23.85 -7.66
C TRP A 52 15.84 23.29 -7.52
N PHE A 53 15.96 22.14 -6.87
CA PHE A 53 17.26 21.50 -6.66
C PHE A 53 17.64 20.50 -7.76
N ASN A 54 16.74 20.20 -8.69
CA ASN A 54 16.92 19.18 -9.74
C ASN A 54 17.34 17.79 -9.17
N ILE A 55 16.79 17.43 -7.99
CA ILE A 55 17.11 16.19 -7.27
C ILE A 55 15.80 15.48 -6.89
N GLY A 56 15.76 14.16 -7.10
CA GLY A 56 14.64 13.34 -6.63
C GLY A 56 13.30 13.72 -7.27
N MET A 57 13.30 14.01 -8.55
CA MET A 57 12.09 14.19 -9.33
C MET A 57 11.48 12.84 -9.63
N PHE A 58 10.50 12.45 -8.84
CA PHE A 58 9.71 11.25 -9.07
C PHE A 58 8.53 11.57 -9.96
N LYS A 59 8.33 10.81 -11.04
CA LYS A 59 7.22 11.03 -11.97
C LYS A 59 6.34 9.80 -12.07
N GLY A 60 5.02 9.96 -11.96
CA GLY A 60 4.04 8.93 -12.27
C GLY A 60 4.27 7.60 -11.53
N LEU A 61 4.52 6.54 -12.27
CA LEU A 61 4.64 5.17 -11.76
C LEU A 61 5.71 4.99 -10.67
N PRO A 62 6.94 5.52 -10.78
CA PRO A 62 7.94 5.43 -9.71
C PRO A 62 7.49 6.00 -8.37
N ALA A 63 6.84 7.16 -8.35
CA ALA A 63 6.33 7.76 -7.11
C ALA A 63 5.25 6.90 -6.46
N ARG A 64 4.32 6.38 -7.27
CA ARG A 64 3.25 5.47 -6.85
C ARG A 64 3.80 4.16 -6.30
N ALA A 65 4.86 3.63 -6.92
CA ALA A 65 5.53 2.41 -6.48
C ALA A 65 6.22 2.60 -5.12
N ILE A 66 6.95 3.69 -4.90
CA ILE A 66 7.56 4.02 -3.61
C ILE A 66 6.48 4.16 -2.53
N HIS A 67 5.40 4.88 -2.82
CA HIS A 67 4.28 5.07 -1.90
C HIS A 67 3.65 3.74 -1.49
N LEU A 68 3.34 2.86 -2.45
CA LEU A 68 2.81 1.52 -2.17
C LEU A 68 3.80 0.68 -1.38
N GLY A 69 5.09 0.79 -1.66
CA GLY A 69 6.16 0.11 -0.91
C GLY A 69 6.13 0.46 0.59
N PHE A 70 6.02 1.74 0.93
CA PHE A 70 5.86 2.18 2.32
C PHE A 70 4.54 1.68 2.94
N ALA A 71 3.44 1.72 2.18
CA ALA A 71 2.15 1.22 2.65
C ALA A 71 2.20 -0.28 2.97
N LEU A 72 2.79 -1.10 2.09
CA LEU A 72 2.97 -2.53 2.31
C LEU A 72 3.87 -2.81 3.52
N LEU A 73 4.99 -2.09 3.63
CA LEU A 73 5.92 -2.24 4.74
C LEU A 73 5.20 -2.01 6.09
N LEU A 74 4.47 -0.91 6.21
CA LEU A 74 3.72 -0.59 7.43
C LEU A 74 2.53 -1.52 7.65
N ALA A 75 1.81 -1.92 6.59
CA ALA A 75 0.66 -2.80 6.71
C ALA A 75 1.05 -4.14 7.38
N PHE A 76 2.13 -4.78 6.97
CA PHE A 76 2.57 -6.04 7.57
C PHE A 76 3.18 -5.88 8.96
N LEU A 77 3.78 -4.74 9.27
CA LEU A 77 4.29 -4.46 10.60
C LEU A 77 3.18 -4.15 11.61
N ILE A 78 2.11 -3.49 11.19
CA ILE A 78 1.00 -3.05 12.05
C ILE A 78 -0.10 -4.11 12.16
N PHE A 79 -0.47 -4.78 11.04
CA PHE A 79 -1.57 -5.74 11.00
C PHE A 79 -1.08 -7.19 11.06
N PRO A 80 -1.41 -7.95 12.12
CA PRO A 80 -0.94 -9.31 12.30
C PRO A 80 -1.64 -10.30 11.37
N PHE A 81 -0.93 -11.39 11.01
CA PHE A 81 -1.52 -12.52 10.30
C PHE A 81 -2.47 -13.33 11.20
N SER A 82 -2.10 -13.50 12.47
CA SER A 82 -2.78 -14.35 13.45
C SER A 82 -3.21 -13.55 14.67
N LYS A 83 -4.04 -14.15 15.53
CA LYS A 83 -4.45 -13.60 16.83
C LYS A 83 -3.25 -13.26 17.74
N SER A 84 -2.07 -13.83 17.48
CA SER A 84 -0.83 -13.43 18.16
C SER A 84 -0.42 -12.04 17.68
N LYS A 85 -0.44 -11.07 18.61
CA LYS A 85 -0.05 -9.67 18.33
C LYS A 85 1.49 -9.48 18.24
N LYS A 86 2.30 -10.55 18.34
CA LYS A 86 3.76 -10.48 18.17
C LYS A 86 4.13 -10.39 16.68
N ILE A 87 5.18 -9.63 16.36
CA ILE A 87 5.71 -9.58 15.00
C ILE A 87 6.36 -10.93 14.68
N SER A 88 5.89 -11.57 13.62
CA SER A 88 6.47 -12.81 13.11
C SER A 88 7.61 -12.49 12.14
N ILE A 89 8.60 -13.37 12.08
CA ILE A 89 9.66 -13.31 11.05
C ILE A 89 9.03 -13.35 9.64
N VAL A 90 7.94 -14.11 9.47
CA VAL A 90 7.21 -14.19 8.21
C VAL A 90 6.64 -12.82 7.81
N ASP A 91 6.10 -12.05 8.76
CA ASP A 91 5.57 -10.70 8.47
C ASP A 91 6.67 -9.76 8.02
N ILE A 92 7.85 -9.84 8.63
CA ILE A 92 9.02 -9.05 8.23
C ILE A 92 9.48 -9.44 6.83
N LEU A 93 9.59 -10.73 6.54
CA LEU A 93 10.01 -11.20 5.22
C LEU A 93 9.02 -10.77 4.12
N ILE A 94 7.72 -10.95 4.34
CA ILE A 94 6.68 -10.55 3.38
C ILE A 94 6.71 -9.03 3.17
N SER A 95 6.90 -8.24 4.23
CA SER A 95 6.97 -6.79 4.10
C SER A 95 8.18 -6.34 3.28
N ILE A 96 9.35 -6.97 3.49
CA ILE A 96 10.58 -6.68 2.72
C ILE A 96 10.40 -7.09 1.26
N ILE A 97 9.87 -8.29 0.99
CA ILE A 97 9.64 -8.77 -0.38
C ILE A 97 8.64 -7.86 -1.10
N GLY A 98 7.53 -7.48 -0.45
CA GLY A 98 6.54 -6.57 -1.04
C GLY A 98 7.12 -5.20 -1.37
N THR A 99 7.90 -4.65 -0.45
CA THR A 99 8.62 -3.39 -0.68
C THR A 99 9.63 -3.52 -1.82
N PHE A 100 10.37 -4.62 -1.89
CA PHE A 100 11.30 -4.90 -2.99
C PHE A 100 10.57 -4.97 -4.34
N CYS A 101 9.42 -5.65 -4.43
CA CYS A 101 8.62 -5.72 -5.65
C CYS A 101 8.18 -4.32 -6.13
N CYS A 102 7.87 -3.41 -5.21
CA CYS A 102 7.55 -2.02 -5.54
C CYS A 102 8.79 -1.23 -5.96
N LEU A 103 9.89 -1.33 -5.19
CA LEU A 103 11.14 -0.63 -5.49
C LEU A 103 11.79 -1.10 -6.79
N TYR A 104 11.55 -2.34 -7.21
CA TYR A 104 11.99 -2.83 -8.52
C TYR A 104 11.47 -1.93 -9.65
N ILE A 105 10.20 -1.51 -9.59
CA ILE A 105 9.61 -0.60 -10.58
C ILE A 105 10.35 0.74 -10.58
N TYR A 106 10.70 1.28 -9.42
CA TYR A 106 11.44 2.53 -9.31
C TYR A 106 12.83 2.46 -9.95
N PHE A 107 13.60 1.42 -9.63
CA PHE A 107 14.98 1.28 -10.10
C PHE A 107 15.09 0.93 -11.59
N PHE A 108 14.10 0.21 -12.14
CA PHE A 108 14.12 -0.28 -13.50
C PHE A 108 13.06 0.39 -14.40
N TYR A 109 12.55 1.55 -13.97
CA TYR A 109 11.46 2.25 -14.67
C TYR A 109 11.76 2.54 -16.14
N ASP A 110 12.89 3.16 -16.42
CA ASP A 110 13.28 3.52 -17.80
C ASP A 110 13.39 2.27 -18.69
N GLN A 111 13.97 1.20 -18.17
CA GLN A 111 14.08 -0.07 -18.89
C GLN A 111 12.73 -0.76 -19.13
N LEU A 112 11.78 -0.60 -18.18
CA LEU A 112 10.42 -1.11 -18.34
C LEU A 112 9.67 -0.35 -19.43
N VAL A 113 9.82 0.97 -19.47
CA VAL A 113 9.22 1.83 -20.50
C VAL A 113 9.80 1.55 -21.88
N ASP A 114 11.12 1.47 -22.01
CA ASP A 114 11.82 1.22 -23.26
C ASP A 114 11.42 -0.12 -23.89
N ARG A 115 11.09 -1.13 -23.07
CA ARG A 115 10.67 -2.45 -23.53
C ARG A 115 9.18 -2.55 -23.90
N GLY A 116 8.38 -1.48 -23.70
CA GLY A 116 6.98 -1.44 -24.11
C GLY A 116 6.11 -2.55 -23.52
N GLY A 117 6.32 -2.92 -22.27
CA GLY A 117 5.55 -3.97 -21.58
C GLY A 117 6.03 -5.41 -21.81
N ILE A 118 7.16 -5.60 -22.48
CA ILE A 118 7.79 -6.93 -22.60
C ILE A 118 8.52 -7.25 -21.30
N LEU A 119 8.07 -8.29 -20.60
CA LEU A 119 8.67 -8.72 -19.33
C LEU A 119 10.04 -9.37 -19.55
N LEU A 120 11.02 -8.94 -18.75
CA LEU A 120 12.38 -9.44 -18.80
C LEU A 120 12.47 -10.90 -18.37
N LYS A 121 13.31 -11.64 -19.08
CA LYS A 121 13.69 -13.02 -18.77
C LYS A 121 15.21 -13.08 -18.68
N ILE A 122 15.72 -13.77 -17.68
CA ILE A 122 17.16 -14.02 -17.52
C ILE A 122 17.45 -15.44 -17.96
N ASN A 123 18.38 -15.60 -18.90
CA ASN A 123 18.92 -16.89 -19.28
C ASN A 123 20.01 -17.29 -18.28
N ILE A 124 19.71 -18.24 -17.41
CA ILE A 124 20.67 -18.76 -16.41
C ILE A 124 21.53 -19.86 -17.04
N SER A 125 20.94 -20.65 -17.94
CA SER A 125 21.61 -21.71 -18.71
C SER A 125 20.92 -21.85 -20.06
N GLU A 126 21.57 -22.57 -21.01
CA GLU A 126 20.99 -22.83 -22.34
C GLU A 126 19.58 -23.42 -22.30
N ASN A 127 19.27 -24.17 -21.24
CA ASN A 127 17.96 -24.82 -21.04
C ASN A 127 17.09 -24.21 -19.95
N PHE A 128 17.55 -23.14 -19.25
CA PHE A 128 16.80 -22.57 -18.12
C PHE A 128 16.67 -21.04 -18.24
N ILE A 129 15.44 -20.62 -18.56
CA ILE A 129 15.06 -19.20 -18.68
C ILE A 129 14.21 -18.83 -17.47
N LEU A 130 14.69 -17.90 -16.64
CA LEU A 130 13.96 -17.38 -15.48
C LEU A 130 13.17 -16.13 -15.86
N PRO A 131 11.83 -16.18 -15.83
CA PRO A 131 11.00 -15.00 -16.10
C PRO A 131 10.92 -14.10 -14.85
N ILE A 132 11.99 -13.36 -14.54
CA ILE A 132 12.16 -12.66 -13.28
C ILE A 132 11.05 -11.62 -13.02
N GLU A 133 10.69 -10.81 -14.02
CA GLU A 133 9.64 -9.79 -13.84
C GLU A 133 8.26 -10.42 -13.67
N LEU A 134 8.00 -11.56 -14.33
CA LEU A 134 6.77 -12.30 -14.09
C LEU A 134 6.67 -12.77 -12.63
N ILE A 135 7.76 -13.25 -12.07
CA ILE A 135 7.81 -13.70 -10.67
C ILE A 135 7.61 -12.51 -9.72
N ILE A 136 8.33 -11.40 -9.96
CA ILE A 136 8.20 -10.16 -9.16
C ILE A 136 6.75 -9.65 -9.19
N GLY A 137 6.14 -9.59 -10.37
CA GLY A 137 4.76 -9.12 -10.51
C GLY A 137 3.74 -10.04 -9.83
N ILE A 138 3.89 -11.37 -9.96
CA ILE A 138 3.02 -12.33 -9.25
C ILE A 138 3.20 -12.18 -7.73
N CYS A 139 4.43 -12.12 -7.23
CA CYS A 139 4.71 -11.93 -5.82
C CYS A 139 4.11 -10.61 -5.31
N GLY A 140 4.28 -9.52 -6.04
CA GLY A 140 3.72 -8.22 -5.70
C GLY A 140 2.20 -8.24 -5.61
N ILE A 141 1.51 -8.81 -6.59
CA ILE A 141 0.04 -8.95 -6.60
C ILE A 141 -0.42 -9.79 -5.41
N LEU A 142 0.20 -10.95 -5.14
CA LEU A 142 -0.18 -11.82 -4.03
C LEU A 142 0.04 -11.14 -2.67
N ILE A 143 1.15 -10.43 -2.50
CA ILE A 143 1.45 -9.69 -1.27
C ILE A 143 0.47 -8.54 -1.07
N LEU A 144 0.08 -7.83 -2.14
CA LEU A 144 -0.93 -6.79 -2.08
C LEU A 144 -2.29 -7.33 -1.69
N LEU A 145 -2.71 -8.47 -2.26
CA LEU A 145 -3.96 -9.15 -1.87
C LEU A 145 -3.93 -9.58 -0.39
N GLU A 146 -2.80 -10.08 0.10
CA GLU A 146 -2.63 -10.44 1.51
C GLU A 146 -2.66 -9.20 2.42
N ALA A 147 -2.03 -8.09 2.03
CA ALA A 147 -2.12 -6.83 2.76
C ALA A 147 -3.57 -6.32 2.82
N THR A 148 -4.28 -6.34 1.70
CA THR A 148 -5.70 -5.98 1.61
C THR A 148 -6.56 -6.85 2.53
N ARG A 149 -6.30 -8.17 2.57
CA ARG A 149 -6.99 -9.10 3.47
C ARG A 149 -6.81 -8.73 4.94
N ARG A 150 -5.62 -8.30 5.32
CA ARG A 150 -5.30 -7.95 6.71
C ARG A 150 -5.89 -6.60 7.14
N VAL A 151 -5.85 -5.62 6.25
CA VAL A 151 -6.25 -4.24 6.55
C VAL A 151 -7.76 -4.03 6.40
N ILE A 152 -8.34 -4.54 5.30
CA ILE A 152 -9.74 -4.26 4.94
C ILE A 152 -10.63 -5.50 5.18
N GLY A 153 -10.06 -6.70 4.97
CA GLY A 153 -10.78 -7.95 5.16
C GLY A 153 -10.94 -8.78 3.88
N LYS A 154 -11.59 -9.94 4.02
CA LYS A 154 -11.74 -10.95 2.96
C LYS A 154 -12.64 -10.52 1.80
N PRO A 155 -13.76 -9.78 1.99
CA PRO A 155 -14.71 -9.51 0.89
C PRO A 155 -14.05 -8.82 -0.31
N LEU A 156 -13.22 -7.81 -0.08
CA LEU A 156 -12.57 -7.07 -1.15
C LEU A 156 -11.56 -7.95 -1.91
N VAL A 157 -10.85 -8.82 -1.19
CA VAL A 157 -9.90 -9.77 -1.82
C VAL A 157 -10.62 -10.77 -2.72
N ILE A 158 -11.79 -11.29 -2.27
CA ILE A 158 -12.59 -12.22 -3.07
C ILE A 158 -13.02 -11.54 -4.37
N ILE A 159 -13.52 -10.32 -4.31
CA ILE A 159 -13.90 -9.54 -5.48
C ILE A 159 -12.70 -9.35 -6.42
N ALA A 160 -11.56 -8.93 -5.89
CA ALA A 160 -10.34 -8.73 -6.69
C ALA A 160 -9.88 -10.03 -7.37
N VAL A 161 -9.87 -11.14 -6.64
CA VAL A 161 -9.51 -12.46 -7.20
C VAL A 161 -10.51 -12.89 -8.28
N CYS A 162 -11.81 -12.68 -8.09
CA CYS A 162 -12.83 -12.97 -9.11
C CYS A 162 -12.57 -12.19 -10.40
N PHE A 163 -12.24 -10.90 -10.31
CA PHE A 163 -11.92 -10.11 -11.50
C PHE A 163 -10.60 -10.54 -12.17
N LEU A 164 -9.58 -10.90 -11.40
CA LEU A 164 -8.35 -11.46 -11.96
C LEU A 164 -8.59 -12.77 -12.71
N LEU A 165 -9.40 -13.66 -12.11
CA LEU A 165 -9.79 -14.92 -12.76
C LEU A 165 -10.66 -14.67 -13.99
N PHE A 166 -11.60 -13.74 -13.93
CA PHE A 166 -12.39 -13.34 -15.08
C PHE A 166 -11.51 -12.80 -16.23
N SER A 167 -10.53 -11.95 -15.92
CA SER A 167 -9.58 -11.43 -16.91
C SER A 167 -8.74 -12.54 -17.55
N TYR A 168 -8.40 -13.59 -16.81
CA TYR A 168 -7.63 -14.73 -17.32
C TYR A 168 -8.51 -15.71 -18.11
N PHE A 169 -9.70 -16.07 -17.58
CA PHE A 169 -10.62 -17.07 -18.14
C PHE A 169 -11.76 -16.46 -18.96
N GLY A 170 -11.67 -15.21 -19.41
CA GLY A 170 -12.75 -14.50 -20.07
C GLY A 170 -13.35 -15.19 -21.30
N GLN A 171 -12.58 -16.07 -21.96
CA GLN A 171 -13.05 -16.87 -23.08
C GLN A 171 -14.13 -17.91 -22.72
N TYR A 172 -14.22 -18.28 -21.44
CA TYR A 172 -15.22 -19.24 -20.93
C TYR A 172 -16.43 -18.53 -20.29
N ALA A 173 -16.46 -17.20 -20.31
CA ALA A 173 -17.56 -16.44 -19.78
C ALA A 173 -18.81 -16.50 -20.68
N PRO A 174 -20.01 -16.23 -20.17
CA PRO A 174 -21.22 -16.13 -20.98
C PRO A 174 -21.05 -15.15 -22.14
N GLU A 175 -21.69 -15.41 -23.29
CA GLU A 175 -21.53 -14.61 -24.52
C GLU A 175 -21.61 -13.09 -24.33
N MET A 176 -22.49 -12.62 -23.43
CA MET A 176 -22.70 -11.18 -23.19
C MET A 176 -21.48 -10.48 -22.60
N ILE A 177 -20.58 -11.21 -21.88
CA ILE A 177 -19.42 -10.68 -21.17
C ILE A 177 -18.13 -11.42 -21.54
N SER A 178 -18.20 -12.32 -22.52
CA SER A 178 -17.04 -13.08 -22.98
C SER A 178 -16.01 -12.17 -23.67
N HIS A 179 -14.75 -12.45 -23.45
CA HIS A 179 -13.62 -11.82 -24.10
C HIS A 179 -12.49 -12.84 -24.32
N GLY A 180 -11.51 -12.52 -25.16
CA GLY A 180 -10.46 -13.46 -25.56
C GLY A 180 -9.53 -13.97 -24.46
N GLY A 181 -9.74 -13.57 -23.20
CA GLY A 181 -8.85 -13.88 -22.09
C GLY A 181 -7.47 -13.23 -22.21
N LEU A 182 -6.75 -13.15 -21.10
CA LEU A 182 -5.39 -12.63 -21.07
C LEU A 182 -4.40 -13.76 -20.74
N SER A 183 -3.27 -13.79 -21.45
CA SER A 183 -2.18 -14.66 -20.99
C SER A 183 -1.65 -14.19 -19.64
N LEU A 184 -1.13 -15.12 -18.81
CA LEU A 184 -0.60 -14.79 -17.49
C LEU A 184 0.45 -13.66 -17.53
N LYS A 185 1.32 -13.66 -18.54
CA LYS A 185 2.34 -12.61 -18.73
C LYS A 185 1.70 -11.23 -18.97
N ARG A 186 0.68 -11.19 -19.83
CA ARG A 186 -0.01 -9.95 -20.15
C ARG A 186 -0.83 -9.45 -18.96
N LEU A 187 -1.48 -10.36 -18.24
CA LEU A 187 -2.24 -10.02 -17.03
C LEU A 187 -1.32 -9.43 -15.96
N VAL A 188 -0.20 -10.08 -15.65
CA VAL A 188 0.76 -9.62 -14.63
C VAL A 188 1.46 -8.33 -15.09
N GLY A 189 1.85 -8.23 -16.37
CA GLY A 189 2.44 -7.02 -16.93
C GLY A 189 1.53 -5.81 -16.77
N PHE A 190 0.27 -5.94 -17.16
CA PHE A 190 -0.74 -4.88 -17.03
C PHE A 190 -1.05 -4.55 -15.56
N GLN A 191 -1.20 -5.55 -14.69
CA GLN A 191 -1.57 -5.31 -13.30
C GLN A 191 -0.45 -4.69 -12.46
N TRP A 192 0.82 -5.13 -12.65
CA TRP A 192 1.92 -4.74 -11.76
C TRP A 192 2.87 -3.71 -12.36
N PHE A 193 3.05 -3.66 -13.67
CA PHE A 193 4.05 -2.79 -14.30
C PHE A 193 3.45 -1.65 -15.13
N ASP A 194 2.13 -1.54 -15.18
CA ASP A 194 1.42 -0.50 -15.92
C ASP A 194 0.84 0.57 -14.98
N GLN A 195 0.57 1.75 -15.53
CA GLN A 195 -0.05 2.89 -14.82
C GLN A 195 -1.58 2.84 -14.81
N GLU A 196 -2.19 1.88 -15.47
CA GLU A 196 -3.64 1.81 -15.64
C GLU A 196 -4.35 0.91 -14.62
N ALA A 197 -3.62 -0.04 -14.00
CA ALA A 197 -4.19 -1.00 -13.08
C ALA A 197 -3.90 -0.65 -11.60
N ILE A 198 -3.11 -1.47 -10.91
CA ILE A 198 -2.80 -1.26 -9.47
C ILE A 198 -2.21 0.13 -9.23
N PHE A 199 -1.26 0.55 -10.07
CA PHE A 199 -0.64 1.87 -9.98
C PHE A 199 -1.42 2.97 -10.74
N GLY A 200 -2.69 2.75 -11.00
CA GLY A 200 -3.58 3.65 -11.70
C GLY A 200 -4.05 4.85 -10.88
N ILE A 201 -5.21 5.38 -11.27
CA ILE A 201 -5.81 6.59 -10.67
C ILE A 201 -5.94 6.49 -9.14
N PRO A 202 -6.38 5.38 -8.52
CA PRO A 202 -6.58 5.35 -7.07
C PRO A 202 -5.29 5.59 -6.27
N ILE A 203 -4.19 4.93 -6.65
CA ILE A 203 -2.89 5.18 -6.00
C ILE A 203 -2.35 6.56 -6.37
N GLY A 204 -2.55 7.02 -7.62
CA GLY A 204 -2.18 8.38 -8.02
C GLY A 204 -2.82 9.43 -7.12
N VAL A 205 -4.13 9.39 -6.93
CA VAL A 205 -4.85 10.30 -6.03
C VAL A 205 -4.38 10.17 -4.58
N SER A 206 -4.05 8.94 -4.14
CA SER A 206 -3.50 8.72 -2.80
C SER A 206 -2.17 9.43 -2.61
N VAL A 207 -1.27 9.34 -3.59
CA VAL A 207 0.06 9.98 -3.58
C VAL A 207 -0.05 11.50 -3.67
N ASP A 208 -0.87 12.00 -4.58
CA ASP A 208 -0.89 13.42 -4.92
C ASP A 208 -1.70 14.25 -3.92
N PHE A 209 -2.76 13.66 -3.32
CA PHE A 209 -3.71 14.43 -2.51
C PHE A 209 -4.02 13.79 -1.16
N ILE A 210 -4.51 12.52 -1.12
CA ILE A 210 -5.12 11.95 0.10
C ILE A 210 -4.11 11.90 1.24
N PHE A 211 -2.89 11.46 0.98
CA PHE A 211 -1.86 11.36 2.03
C PHE A 211 -1.59 12.73 2.68
N LEU A 212 -1.47 13.78 1.87
CA LEU A 212 -1.21 15.14 2.36
C LEU A 212 -2.39 15.67 3.17
N PHE A 213 -3.63 15.42 2.74
CA PHE A 213 -4.80 15.81 3.52
C PHE A 213 -4.86 15.10 4.87
N VAL A 214 -4.56 13.80 4.90
CA VAL A 214 -4.52 13.02 6.15
C VAL A 214 -3.40 13.55 7.06
N LEU A 215 -2.21 13.79 6.51
CA LEU A 215 -1.09 14.34 7.26
C LEU A 215 -1.42 15.74 7.81
N PHE A 216 -2.00 16.61 6.99
CA PHE A 216 -2.44 17.94 7.42
C PHE A 216 -3.50 17.86 8.51
N GLY A 217 -4.49 16.97 8.35
CA GLY A 217 -5.54 16.73 9.36
C GLY A 217 -4.95 16.29 10.70
N ALA A 218 -3.99 15.35 10.70
CA ALA A 218 -3.31 14.88 11.90
C ALA A 218 -2.49 16.00 12.57
N LEU A 219 -1.80 16.85 11.79
CA LEU A 219 -1.09 18.01 12.30
C LEU A 219 -2.04 19.05 12.90
N LEU A 220 -3.17 19.31 12.23
CA LEU A 220 -4.19 20.24 12.70
C LEU A 220 -4.83 19.75 14.02
N GLU A 221 -5.10 18.46 14.14
CA GLU A 221 -5.62 17.86 15.36
C GLU A 221 -4.65 18.00 16.53
N THR A 222 -3.37 17.69 16.32
CA THR A 222 -2.33 17.85 17.35
C THR A 222 -2.08 19.30 17.74
N ALA A 223 -2.30 20.24 16.82
CA ALA A 223 -2.23 21.69 17.09
C ALA A 223 -3.48 22.23 17.81
N GLY A 224 -4.48 21.37 18.09
CA GLY A 224 -5.72 21.77 18.78
C GLY A 224 -6.77 22.39 17.86
N GLY A 225 -6.60 22.29 16.53
CA GLY A 225 -7.53 22.86 15.55
C GLY A 225 -8.95 22.32 15.68
N GLY A 226 -9.11 21.02 15.96
CA GLY A 226 -10.42 20.40 16.17
C GLY A 226 -11.21 21.10 17.30
N LYS A 227 -10.56 21.34 18.44
CA LYS A 227 -11.15 22.06 19.56
C LYS A 227 -11.50 23.52 19.19
N TYR A 228 -10.58 24.19 18.52
CA TYR A 228 -10.79 25.57 18.06
C TYR A 228 -12.02 25.71 17.16
N PHE A 229 -12.21 24.81 16.19
CA PHE A 229 -13.38 24.84 15.30
C PHE A 229 -14.69 24.52 16.03
N LEU A 230 -14.67 23.60 17.01
CA LEU A 230 -15.83 23.33 17.84
C LEU A 230 -16.20 24.55 18.70
N ASP A 231 -15.23 25.16 19.38
CA ASP A 231 -15.45 26.34 20.22
C ASP A 231 -15.97 27.53 19.38
N LEU A 232 -15.44 27.70 18.16
CA LEU A 232 -15.90 28.71 17.21
C LEU A 232 -17.35 28.44 16.77
N ALA A 233 -17.68 27.19 16.43
CA ALA A 233 -19.04 26.81 16.04
C ALA A 233 -20.04 27.07 17.18
N PHE A 234 -19.69 26.69 18.42
CA PHE A 234 -20.50 26.99 19.60
C PHE A 234 -20.66 28.49 19.86
N ALA A 235 -19.59 29.28 19.67
CA ALA A 235 -19.67 30.73 19.83
C ALA A 235 -20.56 31.40 18.77
N MET A 236 -20.64 30.83 17.56
CA MET A 236 -21.47 31.38 16.47
C MET A 236 -22.93 30.91 16.54
N VAL A 237 -23.23 29.70 17.01
CA VAL A 237 -24.55 29.09 16.99
C VAL A 237 -25.13 28.90 18.40
N GLY A 238 -24.28 28.80 19.41
CA GLY A 238 -24.67 28.59 20.80
C GLY A 238 -25.05 29.90 21.49
N LYS A 239 -26.33 30.13 21.61
CA LYS A 239 -26.92 31.03 22.63
C LYS A 239 -27.68 30.21 23.63
#